data_a82e76358e74e450f1ed30217adbf6e2
#
_entry.id   a82e76358e74e450f1ed30217adbf6e2
#
_cell.length_a   1.000
_cell.length_b   1.000
_cell.length_c   1.000
_cell.angle_alpha   90.00
_cell.angle_beta   90.00
_cell.angle_gamma   90.00
#
_symmetry.space_group_name_H-M   'P 1'
#
loop_
_entity.id
_entity.type
_entity.pdbx_description
1 polymer ?
#
loop_
_entity_poly.entity_id
_entity_poly.type
_entity_poly.pdbx_seq_one_letter_code
_entity_poly.pdbx_strand_id
1 'polypeptide(L)'
;DPSGNIGDAENIGISNKGKFEFSGNLEVNGKKSSGIYNTGTATIEAGPNPTDKANIKATNGATGLYSKGTGSTITSNAGDKLNINVEAGTTKEGLAVYAENQAQITLHDANITVNGGSAGAAAYDTGTKIDLTGATLKYDGNGYAAYSDGQGEIDLSNSNIELRGRSTLMNVDFSSSHRPITTSSTNVTVYSNDVVGINLNNLGTQNVSNLSAIKNSLGIILNPGTEGGQTFNKFKELAIDNGTINFDVATDKNEGNTTPGGFFFKKVLGQRLKLNVNENLTARLSSVTANEFYNAQVVGLEANSSDKATTNTETQVNIASGKVVDVARTDGTDKGGIGVFVNYGIAKNDGTINVEKDSVANSNAVGIYAVNGSEIHNNGTVNISGKASIGLLGMAYRTDSAGNPITTDGFGDGTIFPENESTGVINMDGEAAIGMLLNNNKPRSFPHSFAVHYLMRNYGDINMSG
;
A
#
# COMPACT_ATOMS: atom_id res chain seq x y z
N ASP A 1 8.03 -14.76 10.97
CA ASP A 1 8.90 -13.92 11.79
C ASP A 1 10.35 -14.21 11.40
N PRO A 2 11.04 -13.30 10.69
CA PRO A 2 12.42 -13.50 10.29
C PRO A 2 13.39 -13.53 11.49
N SER A 3 12.97 -13.13 12.69
CA SER A 3 13.74 -13.29 13.92
C SER A 3 13.78 -14.73 14.45
N GLY A 4 13.11 -15.68 13.76
CA GLY A 4 13.21 -17.10 14.11
C GLY A 4 14.64 -17.57 14.15
N ASN A 5 15.05 -18.12 15.28
CA ASN A 5 16.39 -18.68 15.46
C ASN A 5 16.60 -19.76 14.38
N ILE A 6 17.70 -19.71 13.64
CA ILE A 6 17.99 -20.73 12.62
C ILE A 6 18.09 -22.15 13.21
N GLY A 7 18.32 -22.26 14.51
CA GLY A 7 18.18 -23.54 15.22
C GLY A 7 16.80 -24.17 15.07
N ASP A 8 15.76 -23.35 14.70
CA ASP A 8 14.40 -23.80 14.41
C ASP A 8 14.13 -23.97 12.90
N ALA A 9 15.13 -23.79 12.02
CA ALA A 9 14.96 -23.96 10.59
C ALA A 9 14.66 -25.43 10.24
N GLU A 10 13.63 -25.66 9.44
CA GLU A 10 13.26 -27.01 9.02
C GLU A 10 14.28 -27.60 8.04
N ASN A 11 14.80 -26.76 7.12
CA ASN A 11 15.79 -27.18 6.13
C ASN A 11 16.80 -26.07 5.83
N ILE A 12 18.08 -26.44 5.72
CA ILE A 12 19.15 -25.58 5.24
C ILE A 12 19.83 -26.28 4.08
N GLY A 13 19.84 -25.68 2.89
CA GLY A 13 20.52 -26.25 1.75
C GLY A 13 22.03 -26.25 1.95
N ILE A 14 22.60 -25.09 2.30
CA ILE A 14 24.03 -24.95 2.58
C ILE A 14 24.19 -24.10 3.85
N SER A 15 24.87 -24.66 4.87
CA SER A 15 25.28 -23.92 6.07
C SER A 15 26.79 -23.66 6.02
N ASN A 16 27.17 -22.37 6.02
CA ASN A 16 28.57 -21.96 5.91
C ASN A 16 29.04 -21.19 7.16
N LYS A 17 30.19 -21.60 7.70
CA LYS A 17 30.91 -20.87 8.76
C LYS A 17 32.35 -20.50 8.38
N GLY A 18 32.81 -20.88 7.21
CA GLY A 18 34.17 -20.66 6.72
C GLY A 18 34.15 -19.98 5.35
N LYS A 19 35.06 -20.40 4.46
CA LYS A 19 35.02 -20.04 3.04
C LYS A 19 34.18 -21.06 2.27
N PHE A 20 33.38 -20.56 1.33
CA PHE A 20 32.52 -21.40 0.52
C PHE A 20 32.32 -20.74 -0.87
N GLU A 21 32.38 -21.57 -1.89
CA GLU A 21 32.04 -21.16 -3.28
C GLU A 21 30.88 -22.02 -3.77
N PHE A 22 29.96 -21.40 -4.50
CA PHE A 22 28.77 -22.05 -5.03
C PHE A 22 28.52 -21.71 -6.47
N SER A 23 28.24 -22.74 -7.27
CA SER A 23 27.66 -22.63 -8.61
C SER A 23 26.66 -23.77 -8.80
N GLY A 24 25.77 -23.65 -9.79
CA GLY A 24 24.77 -24.68 -10.09
C GLY A 24 23.39 -24.39 -9.54
N ASN A 25 22.64 -25.42 -9.17
CA ASN A 25 21.24 -25.30 -8.75
C ASN A 25 21.07 -25.71 -7.28
N LEU A 26 20.36 -24.89 -6.54
CA LEU A 26 19.98 -25.15 -5.15
C LEU A 26 18.48 -24.87 -4.99
N GLU A 27 17.74 -25.83 -4.49
CA GLU A 27 16.32 -25.67 -4.17
C GLU A 27 16.07 -25.93 -2.69
N VAL A 28 15.29 -25.06 -2.05
CA VAL A 28 14.88 -25.18 -0.64
C VAL A 28 13.38 -24.94 -0.52
N ASN A 29 12.74 -25.69 0.39
CA ASN A 29 11.31 -25.66 0.58
C ASN A 29 10.94 -25.59 2.07
N GLY A 30 9.93 -24.79 2.40
CA GLY A 30 9.35 -24.76 3.74
C GLY A 30 9.67 -23.49 4.52
N LYS A 31 8.77 -23.14 5.43
CA LYS A 31 8.95 -22.01 6.36
C LYS A 31 10.22 -22.19 7.19
N LYS A 32 10.87 -21.08 7.54
CA LYS A 32 12.14 -21.06 8.30
C LYS A 32 13.30 -21.80 7.63
N SER A 33 13.15 -22.21 6.38
CA SER A 33 14.21 -22.85 5.62
C SER A 33 15.05 -21.84 4.86
N SER A 34 16.32 -22.14 4.62
CA SER A 34 17.25 -21.26 3.90
C SER A 34 18.02 -22.01 2.83
N GLY A 35 18.14 -21.44 1.63
CA GLY A 35 18.99 -21.98 0.57
C GLY A 35 20.44 -21.95 1.03
N ILE A 36 21.00 -20.76 1.20
CA ILE A 36 22.33 -20.57 1.80
C ILE A 36 22.16 -19.82 3.12
N TYR A 37 22.60 -20.45 4.22
CA TYR A 37 22.77 -19.83 5.51
C TYR A 37 24.26 -19.59 5.79
N ASN A 38 24.64 -18.33 5.97
CA ASN A 38 26.01 -17.95 6.07
C ASN A 38 26.33 -17.19 7.36
N THR A 39 27.33 -17.66 8.08
CA THR A 39 27.97 -16.99 9.24
C THR A 39 29.46 -16.79 9.02
N GLY A 40 29.98 -17.01 7.81
CA GLY A 40 31.36 -16.86 7.38
C GLY A 40 31.47 -16.07 6.10
N THR A 41 32.35 -16.47 5.21
CA THR A 41 32.52 -15.87 3.89
C THR A 41 32.01 -16.81 2.81
N ALA A 42 31.03 -16.39 2.03
CA ALA A 42 30.51 -17.15 0.90
C ALA A 42 30.72 -16.35 -0.40
N THR A 43 31.15 -17.04 -1.46
CA THR A 43 31.23 -16.47 -2.79
C THR A 43 30.36 -17.29 -3.74
N ILE A 44 29.49 -16.61 -4.48
CA ILE A 44 28.67 -17.22 -5.52
C ILE A 44 29.33 -16.93 -6.86
N GLU A 45 29.69 -18.02 -7.56
CA GLU A 45 30.38 -17.96 -8.84
C GLU A 45 29.45 -18.45 -9.96
N ALA A 46 29.57 -17.90 -11.15
CA ALA A 46 29.09 -18.62 -12.34
C ALA A 46 30.05 -19.77 -12.65
N GLY A 47 29.54 -20.89 -13.15
CA GLY A 47 30.40 -21.96 -13.64
C GLY A 47 31.30 -21.51 -14.76
N PRO A 48 32.30 -22.34 -15.13
CA PRO A 48 33.36 -21.97 -16.07
C PRO A 48 32.86 -21.73 -17.51
N ASN A 49 31.66 -22.21 -17.86
CA ASN A 49 31.12 -22.00 -19.20
C ASN A 49 30.25 -20.73 -19.26
N PRO A 50 30.16 -20.07 -20.42
CA PRO A 50 29.32 -18.90 -20.59
C PRO A 50 27.83 -19.10 -20.27
N THR A 51 27.34 -20.35 -20.37
CA THR A 51 25.93 -20.73 -20.12
C THR A 51 25.67 -21.15 -18.68
N ASP A 52 26.73 -21.36 -17.88
CA ASP A 52 26.59 -21.81 -16.49
C ASP A 52 25.98 -20.70 -15.63
N LYS A 53 25.03 -21.08 -14.77
CA LYS A 53 24.31 -20.17 -13.88
C LYS A 53 24.38 -20.69 -12.43
N ALA A 54 24.29 -19.76 -11.52
CA ALA A 54 24.00 -20.06 -10.13
C ALA A 54 22.50 -19.80 -9.88
N ASN A 55 21.73 -20.84 -9.62
CA ASN A 55 20.29 -20.75 -9.43
C ASN A 55 19.92 -21.16 -8.00
N ILE A 56 19.21 -20.28 -7.31
CA ILE A 56 18.69 -20.53 -5.97
C ILE A 56 17.18 -20.39 -6.04
N LYS A 57 16.47 -21.46 -5.70
CA LYS A 57 15.00 -21.48 -5.66
C LYS A 57 14.53 -21.73 -4.24
N ALA A 58 13.73 -20.81 -3.70
CA ALA A 58 13.11 -20.90 -2.39
C ALA A 58 11.59 -20.97 -2.53
N THR A 59 10.96 -21.96 -1.90
CA THR A 59 9.52 -22.19 -2.03
C THR A 59 8.83 -22.28 -0.67
N ASN A 60 7.52 -21.98 -0.63
CA ASN A 60 6.65 -22.17 0.53
C ASN A 60 7.15 -21.48 1.82
N GLY A 61 7.63 -20.25 1.71
CA GLY A 61 8.08 -19.45 2.85
C GLY A 61 9.57 -19.56 3.18
N ALA A 62 10.36 -20.21 2.31
CA ALA A 62 11.81 -20.28 2.47
C ALA A 62 12.51 -18.98 2.09
N THR A 63 13.74 -18.80 2.57
CA THR A 63 14.66 -17.71 2.23
C THR A 63 15.72 -18.21 1.26
N GLY A 64 15.99 -17.44 0.18
CA GLY A 64 17.04 -17.80 -0.78
C GLY A 64 18.44 -17.70 -0.17
N LEU A 65 18.85 -16.48 0.18
CA LEU A 65 20.12 -16.19 0.84
C LEU A 65 19.90 -15.56 2.21
N TYR A 66 20.57 -16.09 3.21
CA TYR A 66 20.56 -15.55 4.56
C TYR A 66 21.97 -15.43 5.12
N SER A 67 22.40 -14.21 5.47
CA SER A 67 23.67 -13.93 6.12
C SER A 67 23.46 -13.32 7.49
N LYS A 68 24.18 -13.83 8.51
CA LYS A 68 24.03 -13.40 9.89
C LYS A 68 25.36 -13.27 10.62
N GLY A 69 25.50 -12.17 11.35
CA GLY A 69 26.61 -11.98 12.30
C GLY A 69 27.76 -11.14 11.76
N THR A 70 28.50 -10.53 12.68
CA THR A 70 29.64 -9.66 12.38
C THR A 70 30.70 -10.40 11.56
N GLY A 71 31.11 -9.81 10.45
CA GLY A 71 32.10 -10.38 9.52
C GLY A 71 31.54 -11.43 8.57
N SER A 72 30.24 -11.76 8.66
CA SER A 72 29.60 -12.65 7.69
C SER A 72 29.39 -11.90 6.36
N THR A 73 29.85 -12.51 5.27
CA THR A 73 29.74 -11.91 3.93
C THR A 73 29.26 -12.92 2.90
N ILE A 74 28.33 -12.49 2.06
CA ILE A 74 28.00 -13.19 0.81
C ILE A 74 28.32 -12.22 -0.34
N THR A 75 29.16 -12.65 -1.27
CA THR A 75 29.46 -11.89 -2.49
C THR A 75 29.13 -12.73 -3.71
N SER A 76 28.75 -12.09 -4.80
CA SER A 76 28.57 -12.75 -6.09
C SER A 76 29.49 -12.17 -7.14
N ASN A 77 30.23 -13.05 -7.82
CA ASN A 77 30.96 -12.72 -9.05
C ASN A 77 30.22 -13.24 -10.29
N ALA A 78 29.03 -13.79 -10.10
CA ALA A 78 28.23 -14.37 -11.18
C ALA A 78 27.51 -13.30 -12.03
N GLY A 79 27.33 -12.07 -11.50
CA GLY A 79 26.62 -10.99 -12.19
C GLY A 79 25.20 -11.41 -12.59
N ASP A 80 24.82 -11.17 -13.84
CA ASP A 80 23.52 -11.54 -14.43
C ASP A 80 23.26 -13.04 -14.55
N LYS A 81 24.23 -13.89 -14.24
CA LYS A 81 24.09 -15.35 -14.19
C LYS A 81 23.59 -15.86 -12.82
N LEU A 82 23.56 -15.01 -11.80
CA LEU A 82 22.91 -15.35 -10.53
C LEU A 82 21.40 -15.14 -10.62
N ASN A 83 20.65 -16.20 -10.41
CA ASN A 83 19.19 -16.16 -10.35
C ASN A 83 18.71 -16.59 -8.96
N ILE A 84 17.91 -15.76 -8.30
CA ILE A 84 17.26 -16.07 -7.04
C ILE A 84 15.75 -16.00 -7.27
N ASN A 85 15.07 -17.15 -7.13
CA ASN A 85 13.64 -17.24 -7.36
C ASN A 85 12.92 -17.64 -6.06
N VAL A 86 11.94 -16.85 -5.66
CA VAL A 86 11.08 -17.12 -4.51
C VAL A 86 9.65 -17.34 -4.97
N GLU A 87 9.06 -18.46 -4.58
CA GLU A 87 7.67 -18.82 -4.81
C GLU A 87 7.01 -19.10 -3.45
N ALA A 88 6.36 -18.09 -2.85
CA ALA A 88 5.83 -18.21 -1.50
C ALA A 88 4.65 -19.19 -1.36
N GLY A 89 3.98 -19.52 -2.47
CA GLY A 89 2.82 -20.40 -2.46
C GLY A 89 1.69 -19.83 -1.59
N THR A 90 1.04 -20.68 -0.82
CA THR A 90 -0.06 -20.28 0.08
C THR A 90 0.40 -19.60 1.35
N THR A 91 1.69 -19.69 1.71
CA THR A 91 2.24 -19.12 2.94
C THR A 91 2.31 -17.60 2.93
N LYS A 92 2.45 -17.00 1.73
CA LYS A 92 2.71 -15.56 1.51
C LYS A 92 3.96 -15.06 2.25
N GLU A 93 4.80 -15.97 2.73
CA GLU A 93 6.09 -15.71 3.36
C GLU A 93 7.20 -16.10 2.39
N GLY A 94 8.41 -15.64 2.64
CA GLY A 94 9.59 -15.93 1.84
C GLY A 94 10.37 -14.67 1.50
N LEU A 95 11.68 -14.80 1.49
CA LEU A 95 12.63 -13.72 1.27
C LEU A 95 13.63 -14.17 0.21
N ALA A 96 13.97 -13.30 -0.74
CA ALA A 96 15.04 -13.66 -1.67
C ALA A 96 16.40 -13.47 -0.99
N VAL A 97 16.63 -12.31 -0.37
CA VAL A 97 17.88 -11.94 0.27
C VAL A 97 17.60 -11.38 1.67
N TYR A 98 18.26 -11.94 2.68
CA TYR A 98 18.11 -11.52 4.06
C TYR A 98 19.44 -11.37 4.78
N ALA A 99 19.64 -10.26 5.45
CA ALA A 99 20.83 -10.00 6.26
C ALA A 99 20.46 -9.41 7.63
N GLU A 100 21.19 -9.80 8.67
CA GLU A 100 21.05 -9.26 10.02
C GLU A 100 22.35 -9.31 10.83
N ASN A 101 22.40 -8.57 11.94
CA ASN A 101 23.50 -8.58 12.89
C ASN A 101 24.86 -8.27 12.24
N GLN A 102 24.94 -7.16 11.50
CA GLN A 102 26.16 -6.65 10.84
C GLN A 102 26.68 -7.50 9.67
N ALA A 103 25.89 -8.43 9.18
CA ALA A 103 26.24 -9.20 7.99
C ALA A 103 26.18 -8.35 6.72
N GLN A 104 26.92 -8.75 5.69
CA GLN A 104 27.01 -8.06 4.42
C GLN A 104 26.70 -9.01 3.25
N ILE A 105 25.86 -8.54 2.32
CA ILE A 105 25.53 -9.26 1.08
C ILE A 105 25.74 -8.31 -0.09
N THR A 106 26.53 -8.74 -1.09
CA THR A 106 26.79 -7.96 -2.32
C THR A 106 26.50 -8.81 -3.54
N LEU A 107 25.48 -8.43 -4.31
CA LEU A 107 24.95 -9.19 -5.45
C LEU A 107 24.72 -8.23 -6.64
N HIS A 108 25.82 -7.69 -7.19
CA HIS A 108 25.70 -6.79 -8.34
C HIS A 108 25.14 -7.52 -9.56
N ASP A 109 24.28 -6.85 -10.31
CA ASP A 109 23.66 -7.32 -11.56
C ASP A 109 22.84 -8.62 -11.44
N ALA A 110 22.54 -9.09 -10.23
CA ALA A 110 21.79 -10.32 -10.01
C ALA A 110 20.34 -10.24 -10.50
N ASN A 111 19.77 -11.37 -10.89
CA ASN A 111 18.35 -11.53 -11.22
C ASN A 111 17.58 -12.08 -10.02
N ILE A 112 16.65 -11.32 -9.48
CA ILE A 112 15.84 -11.69 -8.33
C ILE A 112 14.37 -11.67 -8.75
N THR A 113 13.67 -12.78 -8.54
CA THR A 113 12.22 -12.88 -8.80
C THR A 113 11.51 -13.36 -7.55
N VAL A 114 10.49 -12.63 -7.10
CA VAL A 114 9.68 -12.95 -5.92
C VAL A 114 8.21 -12.96 -6.27
N ASN A 115 7.58 -14.10 -6.13
CA ASN A 115 6.16 -14.32 -6.34
C ASN A 115 5.47 -14.61 -5.00
N GLY A 116 4.77 -13.63 -4.45
CA GLY A 116 3.97 -13.74 -3.24
C GLY A 116 4.74 -13.71 -1.91
N GLY A 117 6.06 -13.48 -1.92
CA GLY A 117 6.89 -13.45 -0.70
C GLY A 117 6.74 -12.17 0.14
N SER A 118 7.42 -12.13 1.28
CA SER A 118 7.43 -10.98 2.20
C SER A 118 8.31 -9.85 1.68
N ALA A 119 9.50 -10.17 1.16
CA ALA A 119 10.37 -9.16 0.55
C ALA A 119 11.35 -9.74 -0.49
N GLY A 120 11.78 -8.87 -1.42
CA GLY A 120 12.91 -9.14 -2.30
C GLY A 120 14.23 -9.08 -1.54
N ALA A 121 14.46 -7.99 -0.81
CA ALA A 121 15.59 -7.86 0.10
C ALA A 121 15.13 -7.36 1.46
N ALA A 122 15.72 -7.86 2.55
CA ALA A 122 15.44 -7.39 3.91
C ALA A 122 16.73 -7.28 4.72
N ALA A 123 16.99 -6.10 5.30
CA ALA A 123 18.16 -5.82 6.12
C ALA A 123 17.74 -5.33 7.52
N TYR A 124 18.32 -5.94 8.54
CA TYR A 124 18.05 -5.63 9.93
C TYR A 124 19.33 -5.32 10.69
N ASP A 125 19.23 -4.45 11.69
CA ASP A 125 20.28 -4.04 12.61
C ASP A 125 21.36 -3.11 12.02
N THR A 126 21.91 -2.29 12.89
CA THR A 126 22.99 -1.35 12.56
C THR A 126 24.24 -2.08 12.04
N GLY A 127 24.80 -1.61 10.94
CA GLY A 127 25.99 -2.18 10.31
C GLY A 127 25.71 -3.34 9.36
N THR A 128 24.46 -3.78 9.24
CA THR A 128 24.04 -4.74 8.21
C THR A 128 23.90 -4.05 6.87
N LYS A 129 24.36 -4.69 5.78
CA LYS A 129 24.27 -4.13 4.43
C LYS A 129 23.92 -5.17 3.38
N ILE A 130 23.00 -4.80 2.49
CA ILE A 130 22.70 -5.53 1.25
C ILE A 130 22.94 -4.57 0.07
N ASP A 131 23.84 -4.95 -0.82
CA ASP A 131 24.16 -4.18 -2.04
C ASP A 131 23.65 -4.96 -3.27
N LEU A 132 22.62 -4.41 -3.90
CA LEU A 132 21.97 -4.92 -5.12
C LEU A 132 22.17 -3.97 -6.31
N THR A 133 23.26 -3.20 -6.32
CA THR A 133 23.56 -2.27 -7.41
C THR A 133 23.51 -2.95 -8.78
N GLY A 134 22.75 -2.38 -9.71
CA GLY A 134 22.58 -2.93 -11.06
C GLY A 134 21.63 -4.14 -11.17
N ALA A 135 21.13 -4.68 -10.05
CA ALA A 135 20.30 -5.89 -10.07
C ALA A 135 18.97 -5.68 -10.81
N THR A 136 18.43 -6.77 -11.35
CA THR A 136 17.05 -6.84 -11.82
C THR A 136 16.19 -7.54 -10.76
N LEU A 137 15.23 -6.82 -10.18
CA LEU A 137 14.33 -7.34 -9.16
C LEU A 137 12.88 -7.29 -9.64
N LYS A 138 12.25 -8.45 -9.77
CA LYS A 138 10.82 -8.60 -10.10
C LYS A 138 10.08 -9.02 -8.86
N TYR A 139 9.14 -8.19 -8.43
CA TYR A 139 8.36 -8.46 -7.23
C TYR A 139 6.86 -8.43 -7.53
N ASP A 140 6.19 -9.53 -7.25
CA ASP A 140 4.74 -9.70 -7.35
C ASP A 140 4.19 -10.24 -6.02
N GLY A 141 3.49 -9.41 -5.28
CA GLY A 141 2.98 -9.80 -3.96
C GLY A 141 2.41 -8.63 -3.15
N ASN A 142 2.21 -8.86 -1.86
CA ASN A 142 1.68 -7.85 -0.92
C ASN A 142 2.74 -7.27 0.02
N GLY A 143 4.01 -7.63 -0.15
CA GLY A 143 5.12 -7.18 0.67
C GLY A 143 5.97 -6.12 -0.02
N TYR A 144 7.28 -6.17 0.23
CA TYR A 144 8.23 -5.12 -0.15
C TYR A 144 9.24 -5.63 -1.19
N ALA A 145 9.58 -4.81 -2.19
CA ALA A 145 10.77 -5.08 -3.00
C ALA A 145 12.03 -4.98 -2.14
N ALA A 146 12.11 -3.95 -1.28
CA ALA A 146 13.16 -3.81 -0.28
C ALA A 146 12.59 -3.35 1.07
N TYR A 147 13.05 -3.97 2.15
CA TYR A 147 12.64 -3.67 3.53
C TYR A 147 13.85 -3.47 4.43
N SER A 148 13.84 -2.41 5.21
CA SER A 148 14.79 -2.18 6.30
C SER A 148 14.03 -1.93 7.61
N ASP A 149 14.60 -2.38 8.73
CA ASP A 149 14.11 -2.04 10.07
C ASP A 149 14.41 -0.58 10.48
N GLY A 150 14.99 0.21 9.58
CA GLY A 150 15.43 1.58 9.83
C GLY A 150 16.92 1.68 10.19
N GLN A 151 17.62 0.57 10.37
CA GLN A 151 19.03 0.51 10.75
C GLN A 151 19.89 -0.26 9.74
N GLY A 152 19.37 -1.35 9.16
CA GLY A 152 20.04 -2.09 8.11
C GLY A 152 20.02 -1.33 6.79
N GLU A 153 21.08 -1.40 5.99
CA GLU A 153 21.23 -0.68 4.74
C GLU A 153 20.94 -1.56 3.52
N ILE A 154 20.24 -1.00 2.52
CA ILE A 154 20.03 -1.65 1.21
C ILE A 154 20.37 -0.65 0.11
N ASP A 155 21.24 -1.02 -0.81
CA ASP A 155 21.55 -0.23 -1.99
C ASP A 155 20.91 -0.84 -3.25
N LEU A 156 19.99 -0.10 -3.86
CA LEU A 156 19.29 -0.44 -5.10
C LEU A 156 19.74 0.45 -6.26
N SER A 157 20.83 1.18 -6.12
CA SER A 157 21.30 2.13 -7.13
C SER A 157 21.51 1.45 -8.49
N ASN A 158 21.08 2.12 -9.55
CA ASN A 158 21.17 1.65 -10.95
C ASN A 158 20.41 0.33 -11.22
N SER A 159 19.57 -0.14 -10.30
CA SER A 159 18.79 -1.37 -10.47
C SER A 159 17.57 -1.17 -11.36
N ASN A 160 17.04 -2.29 -11.90
CA ASN A 160 15.79 -2.35 -12.62
C ASN A 160 14.77 -3.13 -11.78
N ILE A 161 13.70 -2.47 -11.33
CA ILE A 161 12.70 -3.05 -10.46
C ILE A 161 11.36 -3.11 -11.19
N GLU A 162 10.75 -4.30 -11.26
CA GLU A 162 9.40 -4.51 -11.76
C GLU A 162 8.46 -4.82 -10.59
N LEU A 163 7.36 -4.07 -10.49
CA LEU A 163 6.39 -4.21 -9.40
C LEU A 163 5.01 -4.61 -9.93
N ARG A 164 4.44 -5.67 -9.36
CA ARG A 164 3.12 -6.22 -9.67
C ARG A 164 2.27 -6.37 -8.40
N GLY A 165 0.98 -6.62 -8.59
CA GLY A 165 0.07 -6.83 -7.47
C GLY A 165 -0.04 -5.61 -6.54
N ARG A 166 -0.14 -5.85 -5.24
CA ARG A 166 -0.20 -4.82 -4.18
C ARG A 166 1.17 -4.55 -3.55
N SER A 167 2.21 -4.70 -4.32
CA SER A 167 3.58 -4.56 -3.86
C SER A 167 3.92 -3.15 -3.39
N THR A 168 4.87 -3.06 -2.49
CA THR A 168 5.49 -1.81 -2.04
C THR A 168 6.95 -1.80 -2.49
N LEU A 169 7.42 -0.69 -3.07
CA LEU A 169 8.82 -0.59 -3.47
C LEU A 169 9.73 -0.70 -2.24
N MET A 170 9.53 0.17 -1.25
CA MET A 170 10.35 0.19 -0.04
C MET A 170 9.62 0.80 1.15
N ASN A 171 10.11 0.50 2.35
CA ASN A 171 9.76 1.26 3.54
C ASN A 171 10.86 2.27 3.90
N VAL A 172 10.45 3.35 4.57
CA VAL A 172 11.36 4.35 5.16
C VAL A 172 10.90 4.60 6.58
N ASP A 173 11.78 4.37 7.56
CA ASP A 173 11.52 4.66 8.97
C ASP A 173 12.06 6.06 9.33
N PHE A 174 11.20 6.91 9.85
CA PHE A 174 11.51 8.28 10.25
C PHE A 174 11.92 8.42 11.72
N SER A 175 11.89 7.36 12.50
CA SER A 175 12.43 7.36 13.87
C SER A 175 13.95 7.54 13.89
N SER A 176 14.62 7.25 12.77
CA SER A 176 16.05 7.43 12.55
C SER A 176 16.32 8.56 11.56
N SER A 177 17.38 9.32 11.79
CA SER A 177 17.93 10.27 10.80
C SER A 177 18.63 9.56 9.63
N HIS A 178 18.87 8.27 9.75
CA HIS A 178 19.50 7.43 8.76
C HIS A 178 18.50 6.99 7.69
N ARG A 179 18.85 7.10 6.42
CA ARG A 179 18.05 6.62 5.29
C ARG A 179 18.64 5.30 4.79
N PRO A 180 18.09 4.18 5.22
CA PRO A 180 18.73 2.89 5.02
C PRO A 180 18.63 2.37 3.59
N ILE A 181 17.68 2.86 2.76
CA ILE A 181 17.51 2.36 1.39
C ILE A 181 17.89 3.45 0.39
N THR A 182 18.90 3.15 -0.43
CA THR A 182 19.39 4.02 -1.51
C THR A 182 18.81 3.57 -2.85
N THR A 183 18.31 4.54 -3.65
CA THR A 183 17.63 4.28 -4.93
C THR A 183 18.13 5.21 -6.05
N SER A 184 19.40 5.64 -5.99
CA SER A 184 19.97 6.56 -7.00
C SER A 184 19.92 5.94 -8.40
N SER A 185 19.31 6.64 -9.37
CA SER A 185 19.14 6.18 -10.75
C SER A 185 18.46 4.81 -10.88
N THR A 186 17.59 4.45 -9.93
CA THR A 186 16.85 3.19 -9.95
C THR A 186 15.66 3.30 -10.89
N ASN A 187 15.59 2.40 -11.88
CA ASN A 187 14.44 2.28 -12.77
C ASN A 187 13.35 1.43 -12.12
N VAL A 188 12.14 1.95 -12.01
CA VAL A 188 11.00 1.22 -11.47
C VAL A 188 9.89 1.17 -12.50
N THR A 189 9.50 -0.04 -12.91
CA THR A 189 8.37 -0.27 -13.82
C THR A 189 7.20 -0.84 -13.02
N VAL A 190 6.02 -0.23 -13.16
CA VAL A 190 4.81 -0.66 -12.45
C VAL A 190 3.85 -1.35 -13.42
N TYR A 191 3.22 -2.44 -12.97
CA TYR A 191 2.27 -3.24 -13.74
C TYR A 191 0.93 -3.41 -13.03
N SER A 192 0.66 -2.62 -11.99
CA SER A 192 -0.61 -2.61 -11.27
C SER A 192 -0.90 -1.23 -10.69
N ASN A 193 -2.17 -0.85 -10.67
CA ASN A 193 -2.63 0.38 -9.99
C ASN A 193 -2.53 0.30 -8.46
N ASP A 194 -2.25 -0.88 -7.90
CA ASP A 194 -2.16 -1.11 -6.46
C ASP A 194 -0.74 -1.01 -5.90
N VAL A 195 0.25 -0.79 -6.77
CA VAL A 195 1.64 -0.66 -6.35
C VAL A 195 1.82 0.59 -5.48
N VAL A 196 2.33 0.39 -4.27
CA VAL A 196 2.69 1.46 -3.34
C VAL A 196 4.16 1.82 -3.56
N GLY A 197 4.46 3.11 -3.80
CA GLY A 197 5.84 3.53 -4.02
C GLY A 197 6.69 3.41 -2.75
N ILE A 198 6.23 4.03 -1.67
CA ILE A 198 6.99 4.11 -0.42
C ILE A 198 6.03 3.93 0.76
N ASN A 199 6.44 3.11 1.71
CA ASN A 199 5.79 3.03 3.00
C ASN A 199 6.59 3.83 4.03
N LEU A 200 5.93 4.78 4.70
CA LEU A 200 6.54 5.68 5.66
C LEU A 200 6.16 5.24 7.08
N ASN A 201 7.15 4.78 7.83
CA ASN A 201 6.98 4.38 9.23
C ASN A 201 7.40 5.50 10.18
N ASN A 202 6.75 5.60 11.33
CA ASN A 202 7.10 6.54 12.40
C ASN A 202 7.26 7.98 11.90
N LEU A 203 6.40 8.38 10.98
CA LEU A 203 6.50 9.64 10.27
C LEU A 203 6.40 10.87 11.19
N GLY A 204 5.77 10.71 12.36
CA GLY A 204 5.40 11.84 13.22
C GLY A 204 4.37 12.72 12.53
N THR A 205 4.47 14.04 12.69
CA THR A 205 3.64 15.00 11.97
C THR A 205 4.43 15.62 10.84
N GLN A 206 3.93 15.48 9.63
CA GLN A 206 4.51 16.03 8.40
C GLN A 206 3.49 16.86 7.63
N ASN A 207 4.00 17.77 6.82
CA ASN A 207 3.21 18.54 5.88
C ASN A 207 3.35 17.96 4.47
N VAL A 208 2.31 18.02 3.66
CA VAL A 208 2.31 17.52 2.27
C VAL A 208 3.41 18.19 1.44
N SER A 209 3.67 19.47 1.66
CA SER A 209 4.76 20.20 1.01
C SER A 209 6.14 19.53 1.21
N ASN A 210 6.39 18.95 2.38
CA ASN A 210 7.64 18.24 2.69
C ASN A 210 7.72 16.86 2.05
N LEU A 211 6.61 16.14 1.95
CA LEU A 211 6.56 14.80 1.35
C LEU A 211 6.94 14.81 -0.12
N SER A 212 6.54 15.84 -0.86
CA SER A 212 6.94 16.00 -2.26
C SER A 212 8.45 16.16 -2.41
N ALA A 213 9.11 16.88 -1.52
CA ALA A 213 10.56 17.01 -1.51
C ALA A 213 11.25 15.68 -1.20
N ILE A 214 10.73 14.88 -0.28
CA ILE A 214 11.24 13.53 0.03
C ILE A 214 11.14 12.63 -1.21
N LYS A 215 9.97 12.57 -1.85
CA LYS A 215 9.76 11.77 -3.07
C LYS A 215 10.76 12.14 -4.18
N ASN A 216 10.95 13.42 -4.42
CA ASN A 216 11.86 13.91 -5.47
C ASN A 216 13.35 13.66 -5.17
N SER A 217 13.71 13.53 -3.88
CA SER A 217 15.10 13.31 -3.47
C SER A 217 15.58 11.85 -3.59
N LEU A 218 14.68 10.90 -3.91
CA LEU A 218 15.02 9.47 -3.91
C LEU A 218 15.71 8.99 -5.19
N GLY A 219 15.73 9.78 -6.27
CA GLY A 219 16.39 9.39 -7.52
C GLY A 219 15.73 8.21 -8.24
N ILE A 220 14.44 7.95 -7.98
CA ILE A 220 13.67 6.90 -8.66
C ILE A 220 13.21 7.40 -10.03
N ILE A 221 13.46 6.59 -11.06
CA ILE A 221 12.97 6.80 -12.42
C ILE A 221 11.77 5.87 -12.63
N LEU A 222 10.56 6.43 -12.64
CA LEU A 222 9.34 5.65 -12.82
C LEU A 222 9.06 5.45 -14.30
N ASN A 223 8.96 4.19 -14.72
CA ASN A 223 8.66 3.79 -16.08
C ASN A 223 7.24 3.18 -16.17
N PRO A 224 6.50 3.44 -17.25
CA PRO A 224 5.23 2.79 -17.47
C PRO A 224 5.42 1.30 -17.80
N GLY A 225 4.61 0.44 -17.21
CA GLY A 225 4.45 -0.95 -17.59
C GLY A 225 3.17 -1.15 -18.40
N THR A 226 3.15 -2.10 -19.31
CA THR A 226 1.95 -2.47 -20.06
C THR A 226 1.68 -3.95 -19.88
N GLU A 227 0.48 -4.29 -19.40
CA GLU A 227 0.04 -5.66 -19.21
C GLU A 227 -1.46 -5.77 -19.54
N GLY A 228 -1.86 -6.82 -20.23
CA GLY A 228 -3.26 -7.02 -20.63
C GLY A 228 -3.87 -5.90 -21.47
N GLY A 229 -3.05 -5.12 -22.19
CA GLY A 229 -3.50 -3.97 -22.98
C GLY A 229 -3.73 -2.68 -22.15
N GLN A 230 -3.45 -2.71 -20.86
CA GLN A 230 -3.47 -1.54 -19.97
C GLN A 230 -2.07 -1.02 -19.69
N THR A 231 -1.92 0.30 -19.59
CA THR A 231 -0.66 0.95 -19.23
C THR A 231 -0.76 1.47 -17.82
N PHE A 232 0.22 1.13 -16.99
CA PHE A 232 0.35 1.54 -15.59
C PHE A 232 1.56 2.47 -15.48
N ASN A 233 1.38 3.68 -15.02
CA ASN A 233 2.41 4.72 -15.05
C ASN A 233 2.63 5.45 -13.73
N LYS A 234 1.99 4.99 -12.65
CA LYS A 234 2.06 5.64 -11.35
C LYS A 234 2.04 4.63 -10.20
N PHE A 235 2.65 5.02 -9.10
CA PHE A 235 2.37 4.41 -7.82
C PHE A 235 1.00 4.88 -7.30
N LYS A 236 0.26 4.02 -6.62
CA LYS A 236 -0.60 4.52 -5.55
C LYS A 236 0.26 5.37 -4.62
N GLU A 237 -0.30 6.46 -4.14
CA GLU A 237 0.44 7.41 -3.30
C GLU A 237 1.12 6.75 -2.09
N LEU A 238 1.69 7.54 -1.21
CA LEU A 238 2.46 7.05 -0.08
C LEU A 238 1.61 6.20 0.87
N ALA A 239 2.12 5.06 1.31
CA ALA A 239 1.59 4.35 2.47
C ALA A 239 2.21 4.91 3.76
N ILE A 240 1.41 5.02 4.81
CA ILE A 240 1.86 5.58 6.10
C ILE A 240 1.37 4.65 7.21
N ASP A 241 2.30 4.02 7.92
CA ASP A 241 1.95 3.10 8.99
C ASP A 241 1.67 3.80 10.31
N ASN A 242 2.40 4.87 10.59
CA ASN A 242 2.23 5.65 11.80
C ASN A 242 2.60 7.10 11.53
N GLY A 243 1.63 7.99 11.68
CA GLY A 243 1.89 9.41 11.51
C GLY A 243 0.68 10.27 11.26
N THR A 244 0.92 11.55 11.18
CA THR A 244 -0.06 12.58 10.85
C THR A 244 0.41 13.35 9.63
N ILE A 245 -0.45 13.48 8.62
CA ILE A 245 -0.21 14.30 7.44
C ILE A 245 -1.14 15.50 7.49
N ASN A 246 -0.56 16.67 7.43
CA ASN A 246 -1.28 17.92 7.25
C ASN A 246 -1.21 18.35 5.79
N PHE A 247 -2.35 18.52 5.15
CA PHE A 247 -2.44 19.22 3.86
C PHE A 247 -2.37 20.71 4.16
N ASP A 248 -1.18 21.27 4.05
CA ASP A 248 -0.82 22.65 4.44
C ASP A 248 -0.77 23.61 3.25
N VAL A 249 -0.98 23.12 2.06
CA VAL A 249 -1.04 23.89 0.81
C VAL A 249 -2.24 23.48 -0.02
N ALA A 250 -2.87 24.45 -0.68
CA ALA A 250 -3.92 24.15 -1.65
C ALA A 250 -3.33 23.28 -2.76
N THR A 251 -3.93 22.14 -3.01
CA THR A 251 -3.41 21.17 -3.96
C THR A 251 -4.48 20.78 -4.98
N ASP A 252 -4.14 20.93 -6.25
CA ASP A 252 -4.96 20.48 -7.38
C ASP A 252 -4.25 19.30 -8.05
N LYS A 253 -4.88 18.13 -8.00
CA LYS A 253 -4.46 16.94 -8.74
C LYS A 253 -5.33 16.77 -9.96
N ASN A 254 -4.79 17.13 -11.11
CA ASN A 254 -5.38 16.82 -12.40
C ASN A 254 -4.63 15.63 -12.98
N GLU A 255 -5.23 14.46 -12.85
CA GLU A 255 -4.64 13.22 -13.34
C GLU A 255 -5.02 13.00 -14.81
N GLY A 256 -4.01 12.85 -15.68
CA GLY A 256 -4.21 12.48 -17.08
C GLY A 256 -4.73 11.04 -17.23
N ASN A 257 -5.02 10.69 -18.43
CA ASN A 257 -5.83 9.62 -19.03
C ASN A 257 -5.78 8.19 -18.45
N THR A 258 -5.05 7.83 -17.43
CA THR A 258 -4.81 6.41 -17.12
C THR A 258 -4.90 6.03 -15.63
N THR A 259 -5.10 6.97 -14.72
CA THR A 259 -5.19 6.68 -13.28
C THR A 259 -6.29 7.49 -12.60
N PRO A 260 -7.01 6.93 -11.60
CA PRO A 260 -7.96 7.69 -10.81
C PRO A 260 -7.29 8.92 -10.19
N GLY A 261 -7.86 10.09 -10.38
CA GLY A 261 -7.42 11.31 -9.70
C GLY A 261 -7.73 11.22 -8.21
N GLY A 262 -6.89 11.81 -7.37
CA GLY A 262 -7.13 11.88 -5.94
C GLY A 262 -5.87 11.72 -5.09
N PHE A 263 -6.12 11.65 -3.79
CA PHE A 263 -5.08 11.50 -2.79
C PHE A 263 -5.30 10.17 -2.06
N PHE A 264 -4.37 9.24 -2.25
CA PHE A 264 -4.48 7.88 -1.75
C PHE A 264 -3.47 7.63 -0.65
N PHE A 265 -3.94 7.21 0.53
CA PHE A 265 -3.10 6.83 1.65
C PHE A 265 -3.54 5.47 2.17
N LYS A 266 -2.55 4.61 2.42
CA LYS A 266 -2.77 3.27 2.93
C LYS A 266 -2.00 3.08 4.23
N LYS A 267 -2.69 2.63 5.26
CA LYS A 267 -2.05 2.09 6.46
C LYS A 267 -1.79 0.60 6.25
N VAL A 268 -0.56 0.14 6.44
CA VAL A 268 -0.14 -1.25 6.17
C VAL A 268 -0.18 -2.12 7.43
N LEU A 269 0.21 -1.57 8.57
CA LEU A 269 0.25 -2.28 9.86
C LEU A 269 -0.61 -1.57 10.91
N GLY A 270 -0.93 -2.23 12.01
CA GLY A 270 -1.81 -1.80 13.09
C GLY A 270 -1.47 -0.46 13.78
N GLN A 271 -0.94 0.50 13.07
CA GLN A 271 -0.52 1.81 13.56
C GLN A 271 -1.55 2.90 13.19
N ARG A 272 -1.41 4.08 13.76
CA ARG A 272 -2.34 5.19 13.56
C ARG A 272 -1.95 6.04 12.35
N LEU A 273 -2.89 6.26 11.43
CA LEU A 273 -2.78 7.23 10.35
C LEU A 273 -3.80 8.36 10.56
N LYS A 274 -3.36 9.61 10.52
CA LYS A 274 -4.22 10.78 10.59
C LYS A 274 -3.97 11.73 9.43
N LEU A 275 -5.01 12.07 8.69
CA LEU A 275 -4.98 13.00 7.57
C LEU A 275 -5.79 14.25 7.95
N ASN A 276 -5.15 15.41 8.02
CA ASN A 276 -5.79 16.68 8.31
C ASN A 276 -5.80 17.55 7.06
N VAL A 277 -6.97 17.88 6.57
CA VAL A 277 -7.18 18.79 5.44
C VAL A 277 -7.29 20.21 5.98
N ASN A 278 -6.18 20.92 6.01
CA ASN A 278 -6.06 22.29 6.50
C ASN A 278 -6.04 23.32 5.37
N GLU A 279 -5.98 22.86 4.11
CA GLU A 279 -6.11 23.66 2.89
C GLU A 279 -6.94 22.93 1.85
N ASN A 280 -7.42 23.66 0.83
CA ASN A 280 -8.32 23.12 -0.17
C ASN A 280 -7.63 22.05 -1.02
N LEU A 281 -8.33 20.95 -1.23
CA LEU A 281 -7.91 19.86 -2.11
C LEU A 281 -8.86 19.74 -3.28
N THR A 282 -8.33 19.64 -4.49
CA THR A 282 -9.10 19.37 -5.69
C THR A 282 -8.57 18.12 -6.38
N ALA A 283 -9.45 17.17 -6.62
CA ALA A 283 -9.15 15.97 -7.41
C ALA A 283 -9.95 16.02 -8.71
N ARG A 284 -9.26 15.98 -9.84
CA ARG A 284 -9.87 16.01 -11.18
C ARG A 284 -9.51 14.77 -11.95
N LEU A 285 -10.45 14.27 -12.73
CA LEU A 285 -10.19 13.19 -13.67
C LEU A 285 -10.62 13.64 -15.07
N SER A 286 -9.70 13.57 -16.00
CA SER A 286 -9.96 13.86 -17.41
C SER A 286 -10.21 12.61 -18.26
N SER A 287 -10.02 11.41 -17.74
CA SER A 287 -10.40 10.15 -18.37
C SER A 287 -10.36 8.91 -17.48
N VAL A 288 -10.80 7.80 -18.01
CA VAL A 288 -11.41 6.67 -17.35
C VAL A 288 -10.44 5.57 -16.95
N THR A 289 -10.19 5.39 -15.65
CA THR A 289 -9.96 4.04 -15.09
C THR A 289 -10.82 3.87 -13.85
N ALA A 290 -11.68 2.87 -13.81
CA ALA A 290 -12.53 2.61 -12.66
C ALA A 290 -11.67 2.30 -11.42
N ASN A 291 -11.99 2.95 -10.31
CA ASN A 291 -11.46 2.53 -9.02
C ASN A 291 -11.98 1.12 -8.73
N GLU A 292 -11.11 0.19 -8.37
CA GLU A 292 -11.45 -1.22 -8.11
C GLU A 292 -12.51 -1.41 -7.01
N PHE A 293 -12.61 -0.46 -6.09
CA PHE A 293 -13.54 -0.58 -4.97
C PHE A 293 -15.00 -0.28 -5.33
N TYR A 294 -15.27 0.67 -6.25
CA TYR A 294 -16.64 1.16 -6.45
C TYR A 294 -17.00 1.46 -7.89
N ASN A 295 -16.18 1.12 -8.86
CA ASN A 295 -16.29 1.68 -10.19
C ASN A 295 -16.32 3.24 -10.20
N ALA A 296 -15.91 3.86 -9.09
CA ALA A 296 -15.73 5.29 -9.03
C ALA A 296 -14.49 5.69 -9.81
N GLN A 297 -14.57 6.76 -10.55
CA GLN A 297 -13.45 7.17 -11.41
C GLN A 297 -12.53 8.16 -10.72
N VAL A 298 -13.05 8.85 -9.72
CA VAL A 298 -12.30 9.82 -8.90
C VAL A 298 -12.61 9.60 -7.44
N VAL A 299 -11.57 9.60 -6.61
CA VAL A 299 -11.69 9.67 -5.15
C VAL A 299 -10.90 10.88 -4.69
N GLY A 300 -11.55 11.83 -4.03
CA GLY A 300 -10.91 13.03 -3.53
C GLY A 300 -9.82 12.71 -2.52
N LEU A 301 -10.18 12.01 -1.45
CA LEU A 301 -9.25 11.59 -0.42
C LEU A 301 -9.57 10.16 0.03
N GLU A 302 -8.65 9.21 -0.20
CA GLU A 302 -8.76 7.83 0.26
C GLU A 302 -7.84 7.58 1.43
N ALA A 303 -8.39 7.14 2.56
CA ALA A 303 -7.65 6.63 3.70
C ALA A 303 -8.03 5.16 3.92
N ASN A 304 -7.15 4.26 3.50
CA ASN A 304 -7.40 2.83 3.51
C ASN A 304 -6.53 2.14 4.56
N SER A 305 -7.11 1.29 5.39
CA SER A 305 -6.39 0.44 6.33
C SER A 305 -6.62 -1.03 5.99
N SER A 306 -5.61 -1.85 6.18
CA SER A 306 -5.70 -3.31 6.03
C SER A 306 -6.24 -3.99 7.29
N ASP A 307 -6.25 -3.30 8.44
CA ASP A 307 -6.54 -3.88 9.73
C ASP A 307 -7.77 -3.26 10.39
N LYS A 308 -8.41 -4.06 11.23
CA LYS A 308 -9.42 -3.59 12.16
C LYS A 308 -8.83 -2.53 13.09
N ALA A 309 -9.54 -1.42 13.24
CA ALA A 309 -9.18 -0.38 14.20
C ALA A 309 -9.27 -0.89 15.65
N THR A 310 -8.25 -0.60 16.43
CA THR A 310 -8.32 -0.56 17.89
C THR A 310 -8.30 0.91 18.32
N THR A 311 -8.75 1.24 19.51
CA THR A 311 -8.99 2.62 19.99
C THR A 311 -7.83 3.63 19.80
N ASN A 312 -6.64 3.18 19.46
CA ASN A 312 -5.48 4.06 19.19
C ASN A 312 -4.86 3.87 17.80
N THR A 313 -5.47 3.04 16.96
CA THR A 313 -4.91 2.67 15.64
C THR A 313 -5.86 3.02 14.50
N GLU A 314 -6.96 3.76 14.77
CA GLU A 314 -7.90 4.16 13.74
C GLU A 314 -7.24 5.10 12.74
N THR A 315 -7.53 4.86 11.48
CA THR A 315 -7.31 5.84 10.42
C THR A 315 -8.28 7.00 10.61
N GLN A 316 -7.81 8.23 10.57
CA GLN A 316 -8.64 9.41 10.72
C GLN A 316 -8.47 10.34 9.52
N VAL A 317 -9.59 10.82 9.00
CA VAL A 317 -9.63 11.91 8.03
C VAL A 317 -10.38 13.07 8.67
N ASN A 318 -9.76 14.24 8.78
CA ASN A 318 -10.37 15.43 9.34
C ASN A 318 -10.31 16.55 8.30
N ILE A 319 -11.45 17.10 7.93
CA ILE A 319 -11.55 18.28 7.05
C ILE A 319 -11.86 19.47 7.93
N ALA A 320 -10.94 20.44 7.97
CA ALA A 320 -11.07 21.61 8.82
C ALA A 320 -12.19 22.55 8.34
N SER A 321 -12.78 23.28 9.28
CA SER A 321 -13.80 24.29 8.98
C SER A 321 -13.31 25.32 7.95
N GLY A 322 -14.17 25.66 7.00
CA GLY A 322 -13.86 26.56 5.89
C GLY A 322 -12.92 26.00 4.81
N LYS A 323 -12.52 24.74 4.90
CA LYS A 323 -11.72 24.05 3.87
C LYS A 323 -12.60 23.18 2.98
N VAL A 324 -12.14 22.92 1.76
CA VAL A 324 -12.92 22.27 0.72
C VAL A 324 -12.16 21.08 0.16
N VAL A 325 -12.86 19.97 0.00
CA VAL A 325 -12.43 18.82 -0.82
C VAL A 325 -13.34 18.78 -2.04
N ASP A 326 -12.81 19.17 -3.20
CA ASP A 326 -13.52 19.16 -4.48
C ASP A 326 -13.15 17.91 -5.29
N VAL A 327 -14.19 17.23 -5.77
CA VAL A 327 -14.05 16.12 -6.71
C VAL A 327 -14.77 16.49 -8.00
N ALA A 328 -13.99 16.77 -9.02
CA ALA A 328 -14.52 17.20 -10.32
C ALA A 328 -14.24 16.13 -11.39
N ARG A 329 -15.25 15.85 -12.19
CA ARG A 329 -15.15 14.96 -13.35
C ARG A 329 -15.33 15.76 -14.63
N THR A 330 -14.44 15.52 -15.58
CA THR A 330 -14.44 16.19 -16.89
C THR A 330 -14.34 15.20 -18.06
N ASP A 331 -14.53 13.90 -17.79
CA ASP A 331 -14.34 12.83 -18.77
C ASP A 331 -15.61 12.44 -19.56
N GLY A 332 -16.75 13.04 -19.26
CA GLY A 332 -18.01 12.79 -19.96
C GLY A 332 -18.63 11.42 -19.70
N THR A 333 -18.16 10.66 -18.68
CA THR A 333 -18.76 9.38 -18.35
C THR A 333 -19.90 9.50 -17.35
N ASP A 334 -20.72 8.45 -17.21
CA ASP A 334 -21.89 8.40 -16.34
C ASP A 334 -21.59 7.91 -14.91
N LYS A 335 -20.31 7.79 -14.54
CA LYS A 335 -19.90 7.32 -13.20
C LYS A 335 -19.55 8.49 -12.28
N GLY A 336 -19.99 8.41 -11.02
CA GLY A 336 -19.72 9.41 -9.99
C GLY A 336 -18.34 9.32 -9.37
N GLY A 337 -17.95 10.38 -8.67
CA GLY A 337 -16.80 10.43 -7.81
C GLY A 337 -17.14 10.08 -6.36
N ILE A 338 -16.10 9.91 -5.53
CA ILE A 338 -16.20 9.80 -4.07
C ILE A 338 -15.43 10.97 -3.47
N GLY A 339 -16.07 11.75 -2.61
CA GLY A 339 -15.39 12.86 -1.92
C GLY A 339 -14.31 12.33 -0.96
N VAL A 340 -14.74 11.56 0.04
CA VAL A 340 -13.85 10.92 1.02
C VAL A 340 -14.18 9.44 1.14
N PHE A 341 -13.16 8.59 1.08
CA PHE A 341 -13.25 7.19 1.39
C PHE A 341 -12.44 6.84 2.64
N VAL A 342 -13.04 6.12 3.57
CA VAL A 342 -12.36 5.62 4.77
C VAL A 342 -12.65 4.14 5.01
N ASN A 343 -11.60 3.38 5.30
CA ASN A 343 -11.67 1.96 5.62
C ASN A 343 -10.99 1.70 6.97
N TYR A 344 -11.71 1.10 7.92
CA TYR A 344 -11.28 0.89 9.30
C TYR A 344 -10.87 2.20 10.00
N GLY A 345 -11.72 3.22 9.96
CA GLY A 345 -11.37 4.50 10.54
C GLY A 345 -12.54 5.46 10.74
N ILE A 346 -12.23 6.72 10.87
CA ILE A 346 -13.17 7.79 11.17
C ILE A 346 -12.99 8.92 10.15
N ALA A 347 -14.07 9.35 9.50
CA ALA A 347 -14.11 10.56 8.69
C ALA A 347 -14.87 11.66 9.46
N LYS A 348 -14.21 12.81 9.70
CA LYS A 348 -14.80 14.01 10.30
C LYS A 348 -14.77 15.14 9.29
N ASN A 349 -15.93 15.67 8.97
CA ASN A 349 -16.07 16.81 8.07
C ASN A 349 -16.61 18.03 8.85
N ASP A 350 -15.75 19.00 9.10
CA ASP A 350 -16.13 20.33 9.61
C ASP A 350 -16.07 21.40 8.49
N GLY A 351 -15.66 21.02 7.28
CA GLY A 351 -15.52 21.85 6.09
C GLY A 351 -16.60 21.59 5.04
N THR A 352 -16.19 21.57 3.78
CA THR A 352 -17.06 21.30 2.65
C THR A 352 -16.51 20.19 1.76
N ILE A 353 -17.34 19.26 1.38
CA ILE A 353 -17.05 18.24 0.37
C ILE A 353 -17.96 18.48 -0.81
N ASN A 354 -17.39 18.73 -1.98
CA ASN A 354 -18.14 18.84 -3.22
C ASN A 354 -17.82 17.64 -4.11
N VAL A 355 -18.86 16.97 -4.58
CA VAL A 355 -18.73 15.93 -5.61
C VAL A 355 -19.58 16.35 -6.78
N GLU A 356 -18.93 17.01 -7.73
CA GLU A 356 -19.60 17.56 -8.90
C GLU A 356 -19.77 16.50 -9.99
N LYS A 357 -20.88 16.58 -10.65
CA LYS A 357 -21.21 15.80 -11.82
C LYS A 357 -20.77 16.55 -13.08
N ASP A 358 -20.24 15.82 -14.04
CA ASP A 358 -20.21 16.25 -15.42
C ASP A 358 -21.66 16.26 -16.01
N SER A 359 -21.87 16.84 -17.17
CA SER A 359 -23.17 17.03 -17.83
C SER A 359 -23.99 15.77 -18.14
N VAL A 360 -23.56 14.60 -17.72
CA VAL A 360 -24.17 13.30 -18.06
C VAL A 360 -25.19 12.81 -17.03
N ALA A 361 -26.20 12.07 -17.49
CA ALA A 361 -27.43 11.79 -16.76
C ALA A 361 -27.33 10.85 -15.54
N ASN A 362 -26.28 10.04 -15.39
CA ASN A 362 -26.14 9.05 -14.32
C ASN A 362 -24.78 9.19 -13.64
N SER A 363 -24.73 9.35 -12.32
CA SER A 363 -23.44 9.59 -11.68
C SER A 363 -23.08 8.68 -10.49
N ASN A 364 -24.00 8.11 -9.74
CA ASN A 364 -23.67 7.27 -8.56
C ASN A 364 -22.55 7.88 -7.68
N ALA A 365 -22.57 9.19 -7.46
CA ALA A 365 -21.56 9.87 -6.66
C ALA A 365 -21.76 9.61 -5.16
N VAL A 366 -20.69 9.64 -4.37
CA VAL A 366 -20.76 9.50 -2.92
C VAL A 366 -19.96 10.61 -2.25
N GLY A 367 -20.58 11.31 -1.30
CA GLY A 367 -19.90 12.35 -0.54
C GLY A 367 -18.85 11.78 0.39
N ILE A 368 -19.27 11.02 1.39
CA ILE A 368 -18.37 10.29 2.29
C ILE A 368 -18.77 8.82 2.29
N TYR A 369 -17.78 7.95 2.05
CA TYR A 369 -17.96 6.52 2.02
C TYR A 369 -17.10 5.82 3.08
N ALA A 370 -17.74 5.17 4.02
CA ALA A 370 -17.11 4.48 5.12
C ALA A 370 -17.43 2.98 5.09
N VAL A 371 -16.40 2.14 5.24
CA VAL A 371 -16.55 0.67 5.19
C VAL A 371 -15.87 -0.02 6.38
N ASN A 372 -16.22 -1.27 6.63
CA ASN A 372 -15.61 -2.15 7.63
C ASN A 372 -15.60 -1.55 9.06
N GLY A 373 -16.74 -1.06 9.53
CA GLY A 373 -16.85 -0.48 10.87
C GLY A 373 -16.29 0.92 11.01
N SER A 374 -16.15 1.63 9.90
CA SER A 374 -15.74 3.04 9.90
C SER A 374 -16.88 3.97 10.27
N GLU A 375 -16.56 5.09 10.90
CA GLU A 375 -17.49 6.13 11.33
C GLU A 375 -17.48 7.34 10.41
N ILE A 376 -18.61 8.01 10.29
CA ILE A 376 -18.75 9.30 9.60
C ILE A 376 -19.38 10.29 10.58
N HIS A 377 -18.73 11.44 10.78
CA HIS A 377 -19.24 12.60 11.50
C HIS A 377 -19.25 13.81 10.57
N ASN A 378 -20.41 14.25 10.14
CA ASN A 378 -20.57 15.42 9.29
C ASN A 378 -21.10 16.63 10.08
N ASN A 379 -20.23 17.55 10.44
CA ASN A 379 -20.55 18.86 11.01
C ASN A 379 -20.55 19.98 9.95
N GLY A 380 -20.02 19.71 8.78
CA GLY A 380 -19.86 20.64 7.67
C GLY A 380 -20.88 20.42 6.57
N THR A 381 -20.51 20.76 5.36
CA THR A 381 -21.38 20.66 4.18
C THR A 381 -20.91 19.56 3.24
N VAL A 382 -21.85 18.77 2.75
CA VAL A 382 -21.63 17.80 1.66
C VAL A 382 -22.56 18.18 0.51
N ASN A 383 -21.98 18.60 -0.61
CA ASN A 383 -22.70 18.97 -1.82
C ASN A 383 -22.49 17.91 -2.89
N ILE A 384 -23.55 17.33 -3.40
CA ILE A 384 -23.46 16.29 -4.43
C ILE A 384 -24.49 16.57 -5.52
N SER A 385 -24.05 16.53 -6.76
CA SER A 385 -24.93 16.56 -7.90
C SER A 385 -24.88 15.24 -8.68
N GLY A 386 -26.03 14.81 -9.18
CA GLY A 386 -26.15 13.65 -10.06
C GLY A 386 -27.11 12.58 -9.59
N LYS A 387 -27.60 11.80 -10.56
CA LYS A 387 -28.58 10.74 -10.36
C LYS A 387 -28.03 9.60 -9.50
N ALA A 388 -28.89 9.00 -8.66
CA ALA A 388 -28.57 7.85 -7.81
C ALA A 388 -27.34 8.06 -6.90
N SER A 389 -27.10 9.29 -6.47
CA SER A 389 -25.98 9.67 -5.61
C SER A 389 -26.32 9.55 -4.14
N ILE A 390 -25.30 9.41 -3.29
CA ILE A 390 -25.45 9.19 -1.85
C ILE A 390 -24.62 10.23 -1.09
N GLY A 391 -25.23 10.95 -0.15
CA GLY A 391 -24.53 11.91 0.69
C GLY A 391 -23.52 11.26 1.60
N LEU A 392 -24.00 10.49 2.57
CA LEU A 392 -23.19 9.71 3.50
C LEU A 392 -23.51 8.22 3.33
N LEU A 393 -22.50 7.41 3.02
CA LEU A 393 -22.64 5.97 2.85
C LEU A 393 -21.82 5.21 3.89
N GLY A 394 -22.49 4.53 4.80
CA GLY A 394 -21.87 3.59 5.74
C GLY A 394 -22.10 2.16 5.28
N MET A 395 -21.06 1.33 5.24
CA MET A 395 -21.17 -0.10 4.96
C MET A 395 -20.53 -0.94 6.08
N ALA A 396 -21.29 -1.89 6.56
CA ALA A 396 -20.84 -2.82 7.61
C ALA A 396 -19.75 -3.79 7.08
N TYR A 397 -19.64 -3.96 5.76
CA TYR A 397 -18.71 -4.90 5.15
C TYR A 397 -18.24 -4.40 3.77
N ARG A 398 -17.17 -4.99 3.29
CA ARG A 398 -16.65 -4.83 1.93
C ARG A 398 -17.22 -5.90 1.00
N THR A 399 -17.41 -5.57 -0.26
CA THR A 399 -17.72 -6.56 -1.31
C THR A 399 -16.51 -6.77 -2.22
N ASP A 400 -16.41 -7.98 -2.77
CA ASP A 400 -15.48 -8.26 -3.87
C ASP A 400 -15.96 -7.64 -5.19
N SER A 401 -15.19 -7.79 -6.27
CA SER A 401 -15.54 -7.29 -7.59
C SER A 401 -16.82 -7.90 -8.19
N ALA A 402 -17.29 -9.02 -7.66
CA ALA A 402 -18.53 -9.67 -8.04
C ALA A 402 -19.74 -9.27 -7.17
N GLY A 403 -19.54 -8.38 -6.18
CA GLY A 403 -20.57 -7.92 -5.25
C GLY A 403 -20.81 -8.87 -4.06
N ASN A 404 -20.00 -9.91 -3.85
CA ASN A 404 -20.13 -10.79 -2.71
C ASN A 404 -19.46 -10.21 -1.48
N PRO A 405 -20.07 -10.34 -0.27
CA PRO A 405 -19.45 -9.88 0.96
C PRO A 405 -18.11 -10.58 1.21
N ILE A 406 -17.06 -9.81 1.48
CA ILE A 406 -15.77 -10.35 1.92
C ILE A 406 -15.93 -10.70 3.41
N THR A 407 -16.09 -11.97 3.72
CA THR A 407 -16.40 -12.48 5.07
C THR A 407 -15.15 -12.75 5.91
N THR A 408 -13.96 -12.69 5.33
CA THR A 408 -12.70 -13.04 5.99
C THR A 408 -12.08 -11.92 6.82
N ASP A 409 -12.49 -10.69 6.59
CA ASP A 409 -12.03 -9.54 7.37
C ASP A 409 -12.95 -9.43 8.59
N GLY A 410 -12.51 -9.96 9.73
CA GLY A 410 -13.28 -10.04 10.95
C GLY A 410 -14.06 -8.75 11.26
N PHE A 411 -15.36 -8.87 11.43
CA PHE A 411 -16.24 -7.74 11.77
C PHE A 411 -15.78 -7.13 13.09
N GLY A 412 -15.44 -5.85 13.06
CA GLY A 412 -15.18 -5.09 14.26
C GLY A 412 -16.41 -4.97 15.15
N ASP A 413 -16.20 -4.90 16.45
CA ASP A 413 -17.24 -4.51 17.43
C ASP A 413 -17.57 -3.01 17.31
N GLY A 414 -17.21 -2.37 16.19
CA GLY A 414 -17.42 -0.96 15.92
C GLY A 414 -18.88 -0.67 15.60
N THR A 415 -19.41 0.33 16.23
CA THR A 415 -20.67 0.95 15.88
C THR A 415 -20.44 1.77 14.63
N ILE A 416 -21.03 1.39 13.49
CA ILE A 416 -20.96 2.19 12.26
C ILE A 416 -22.00 3.28 12.37
N PHE A 417 -21.56 4.51 12.32
CA PHE A 417 -22.42 5.67 12.33
C PHE A 417 -22.15 6.55 11.12
N PRO A 418 -22.97 6.55 10.07
CA PRO A 418 -23.12 7.78 9.36
C PRO A 418 -23.94 8.71 10.27
N GLU A 419 -23.29 9.74 10.78
CA GLU A 419 -23.91 10.78 11.60
C GLU A 419 -23.82 12.12 10.89
N ASN A 420 -24.98 12.74 10.62
CA ASN A 420 -25.08 14.11 10.23
C ASN A 420 -25.40 14.93 11.47
N GLU A 421 -24.40 15.62 11.98
CA GLU A 421 -24.44 16.38 13.22
C GLU A 421 -25.36 17.60 13.11
N SER A 422 -25.62 18.28 14.21
CA SER A 422 -26.59 19.39 14.26
C SER A 422 -26.28 20.59 13.36
N THR A 423 -25.01 20.76 12.98
CA THR A 423 -24.57 21.79 12.02
C THR A 423 -24.31 21.23 10.63
N GLY A 424 -24.43 19.92 10.46
CA GLY A 424 -24.15 19.25 9.20
C GLY A 424 -25.25 19.48 8.17
N VAL A 425 -24.84 19.75 6.94
CA VAL A 425 -25.72 19.99 5.80
C VAL A 425 -25.38 19.04 4.67
N ILE A 426 -26.36 18.34 4.16
CA ILE A 426 -26.24 17.49 2.97
C ILE A 426 -27.13 18.07 1.88
N ASN A 427 -26.55 18.59 0.82
CA ASN A 427 -27.25 19.11 -0.33
C ASN A 427 -27.13 18.11 -1.50
N MET A 428 -28.25 17.63 -1.97
CA MET A 428 -28.34 16.66 -3.06
C MET A 428 -29.12 17.25 -4.22
N ASP A 429 -28.53 17.21 -5.42
CA ASP A 429 -29.19 17.59 -6.66
C ASP A 429 -29.16 16.41 -7.64
N GLY A 430 -30.31 15.81 -7.89
CA GLY A 430 -30.43 14.71 -8.83
C GLY A 430 -31.51 13.70 -8.52
N GLU A 431 -32.01 13.08 -9.57
CA GLU A 431 -33.05 12.04 -9.50
C GLU A 431 -32.54 10.81 -8.73
N ALA A 432 -33.40 10.23 -7.86
CA ALA A 432 -33.11 9.05 -7.04
C ALA A 432 -31.88 9.21 -6.10
N ALA A 433 -31.56 10.43 -5.70
CA ALA A 433 -30.51 10.71 -4.73
C ALA A 433 -30.91 10.27 -3.31
N ILE A 434 -29.92 9.90 -2.49
CA ILE A 434 -30.10 9.44 -1.11
C ILE A 434 -29.20 10.26 -0.19
N GLY A 435 -29.79 11.02 0.75
CA GLY A 435 -29.01 11.81 1.69
C GLY A 435 -28.06 10.97 2.55
N MET A 436 -28.60 9.92 3.17
CA MET A 436 -27.82 9.00 4.02
C MET A 436 -28.23 7.56 3.76
N LEU A 437 -27.26 6.66 3.66
CA LEU A 437 -27.48 5.22 3.52
C LEU A 437 -26.58 4.43 4.45
N LEU A 438 -27.19 3.56 5.25
CA LEU A 438 -26.48 2.53 6.01
C LEU A 438 -26.82 1.16 5.42
N ASN A 439 -25.84 0.47 4.84
CA ASN A 439 -26.01 -0.87 4.31
C ASN A 439 -25.44 -1.90 5.27
N ASN A 440 -26.34 -2.69 5.86
CA ASN A 440 -26.01 -3.71 6.85
C ASN A 440 -26.48 -5.11 6.39
N ASN A 441 -26.21 -5.51 5.17
CA ASN A 441 -26.53 -6.85 4.67
C ASN A 441 -25.62 -7.92 5.30
N LYS A 442 -25.77 -8.17 6.60
CA LYS A 442 -25.11 -9.30 7.27
C LYS A 442 -25.64 -10.63 6.73
N PRO A 443 -24.78 -11.58 6.33
CA PRO A 443 -25.23 -12.96 6.15
C PRO A 443 -25.83 -13.48 7.46
N ARG A 444 -27.00 -14.13 7.41
CA ARG A 444 -27.78 -14.59 8.57
C ARG A 444 -27.13 -15.68 9.44
N SER A 445 -25.87 -16.03 9.23
CA SER A 445 -25.19 -17.19 9.82
C SER A 445 -24.30 -16.90 11.04
N PHE A 446 -24.36 -15.71 11.63
CA PHE A 446 -23.60 -15.42 12.85
C PHE A 446 -24.41 -15.68 14.11
N PRO A 447 -23.83 -16.35 15.14
CA PRO A 447 -24.50 -16.58 16.39
C PRO A 447 -24.92 -15.27 17.10
N HIS A 448 -26.10 -15.24 17.67
CA HIS A 448 -26.80 -14.08 18.23
C HIS A 448 -26.19 -13.45 19.51
N SER A 449 -24.92 -13.66 19.81
CA SER A 449 -24.35 -13.28 21.12
C SER A 449 -23.72 -11.88 21.23
N PHE A 450 -23.69 -11.08 20.15
CA PHE A 450 -23.18 -9.72 20.21
C PHE A 450 -24.21 -8.74 19.65
N ALA A 451 -24.76 -7.89 20.53
CA ALA A 451 -25.61 -6.77 20.15
C ALA A 451 -24.72 -5.68 19.48
N VAL A 452 -24.47 -5.82 18.19
CA VAL A 452 -23.86 -4.74 17.42
C VAL A 452 -24.98 -3.79 17.03
N HIS A 453 -25.02 -2.64 17.65
CA HIS A 453 -25.97 -1.57 17.31
C HIS A 453 -25.40 -0.78 16.13
N TYR A 454 -25.94 -1.00 14.94
CA TYR A 454 -25.73 -0.13 13.78
C TYR A 454 -26.76 0.98 13.85
N LEU A 455 -26.29 2.22 13.97
CA LEU A 455 -27.17 3.36 14.11
C LEU A 455 -26.78 4.45 13.12
N MET A 456 -27.74 4.88 12.32
CA MET A 456 -27.64 6.06 11.48
C MET A 456 -28.36 7.20 12.19
N ARG A 457 -27.73 8.37 12.29
CA ARG A 457 -28.27 9.54 12.97
C ARG A 457 -28.27 10.75 12.09
N ASN A 458 -29.37 11.46 12.04
CA ASN A 458 -29.47 12.77 11.41
C ASN A 458 -29.99 13.80 12.40
N TYR A 459 -29.14 14.75 12.75
CA TYR A 459 -29.48 15.91 13.56
C TYR A 459 -29.41 17.21 12.77
N GLY A 460 -28.79 17.19 11.58
CA GLY A 460 -28.62 18.32 10.69
C GLY A 460 -29.62 18.33 9.54
N ASP A 461 -29.34 19.11 8.52
CA ASP A 461 -30.20 19.33 7.35
C ASP A 461 -29.86 18.38 6.21
N ILE A 462 -30.88 17.87 5.54
CA ILE A 462 -30.79 17.16 4.26
C ILE A 462 -31.68 17.86 3.26
N ASN A 463 -31.09 18.53 2.28
CA ASN A 463 -31.79 19.27 1.25
C ASN A 463 -31.73 18.49 -0.08
N MET A 464 -32.90 18.18 -0.60
CA MET A 464 -33.05 17.43 -1.86
C MET A 464 -33.69 18.33 -2.90
N SER A 465 -33.02 18.46 -4.06
CA SER A 465 -33.56 19.17 -5.24
C SER A 465 -33.36 18.29 -6.47
N GLY A 466 -34.43 18.14 -7.30
CA GLY A 466 -34.34 17.29 -8.47
C GLY A 466 -35.69 17.05 -9.12
#